data_83de7844417bb2b4b35a0dd7420c23d0
#
_entry.id   83de7844417bb2b4b35a0dd7420c23d0
#
_cell.length_a   1.000
_cell.length_b   1.000
_cell.length_c   1.000
_cell.angle_alpha   90.00
_cell.angle_beta   90.00
_cell.angle_gamma   90.00
#
_symmetry.space_group_name_H-M   'P 1'
#
loop_
_entity.id
_entity.type
_entity.pdbx_description
1 polymer ?
#
loop_
_entity_poly.entity_id
_entity_poly.type
_entity_poly.pdbx_seq_one_letter_code
_entity_poly.pdbx_strand_id
1 'polypeptide(L)'
;CQACQEYMGLGIIVGKSGQGKTHALKKYAELPRVAYIECDDTMACRDLVEAIENGIGLPKGYGGTIWSRVNRIREFFNTNEGFLLIIDEADKLINKYTQKKMEILRGIFDQSNVGIVIAGEPRLETELKGNLARFANRMDFYYKLKGLSKNEVVDYLEGYEVDEAAMGEMISRATNTQSGCFRLLDRTLNNVLRILKQKGETRITMKIVSEASNMMML
;
A
#
# COMPACT_ATOMS: atom_id res chain seq x y z
N CYS A 1 6.16 3.95 -7.60
CA CYS A 1 5.31 5.15 -7.50
C CYS A 1 5.88 6.30 -8.30
N GLN A 2 7.13 6.75 -8.03
CA GLN A 2 7.73 7.91 -8.69
C GLN A 2 7.66 7.83 -10.21
N ALA A 3 8.13 6.76 -10.83
CA ALA A 3 8.07 6.58 -12.29
C ALA A 3 6.62 6.65 -12.83
N CYS A 4 5.65 6.06 -12.12
CA CYS A 4 4.24 6.16 -12.53
C CYS A 4 3.73 7.59 -12.48
N GLN A 5 4.16 8.39 -11.49
CA GLN A 5 3.77 9.79 -11.37
C GLN A 5 4.42 10.66 -12.46
N GLU A 6 5.73 10.48 -12.70
CA GLU A 6 6.50 11.27 -13.67
C GLU A 6 6.10 10.98 -15.11
N TYR A 7 5.83 9.72 -15.47
CA TYR A 7 5.50 9.29 -16.82
C TYR A 7 4.02 9.01 -17.05
N MET A 8 3.16 9.31 -16.09
CA MET A 8 1.72 9.00 -16.12
C MET A 8 1.45 7.55 -16.50
N GLY A 9 2.28 6.64 -15.93
CA GLY A 9 2.24 5.21 -16.25
C GLY A 9 1.35 4.42 -15.28
N LEU A 10 1.01 3.20 -15.68
CA LEU A 10 0.30 2.23 -14.85
C LEU A 10 1.28 1.28 -14.18
N GLY A 11 1.30 1.26 -12.85
CA GLY A 11 2.15 0.37 -12.07
C GLY A 11 1.37 -0.61 -11.22
N ILE A 12 1.99 -1.76 -10.94
CA ILE A 12 1.47 -2.74 -10.00
C ILE A 12 2.52 -3.08 -8.95
N ILE A 13 2.08 -3.14 -7.69
CA ILE A 13 2.88 -3.56 -6.55
C ILE A 13 2.21 -4.77 -5.90
N VAL A 14 2.90 -5.90 -5.91
CA VAL A 14 2.40 -7.15 -5.35
C VAL A 14 3.27 -7.61 -4.19
N GLY A 15 2.64 -8.05 -3.11
CA GLY A 15 3.35 -8.62 -1.97
C GLY A 15 2.40 -9.25 -0.97
N LYS A 16 2.91 -10.20 -0.19
CA LYS A 16 2.13 -10.86 0.88
C LYS A 16 1.67 -9.86 1.92
N SER A 17 0.62 -10.22 2.66
CA SER A 17 0.18 -9.44 3.82
C SER A 17 1.34 -9.20 4.80
N GLY A 18 1.43 -8.01 5.37
CA GLY A 18 2.48 -7.65 6.33
C GLY A 18 3.84 -7.27 5.74
N GLN A 19 4.04 -7.30 4.42
CA GLN A 19 5.32 -6.92 3.79
C GLN A 19 5.58 -5.40 3.69
N GLY A 20 4.73 -4.56 4.27
CA GLY A 20 4.94 -3.11 4.31
C GLY A 20 4.38 -2.32 3.12
N LYS A 21 3.62 -2.94 2.19
CA LYS A 21 3.01 -2.23 1.05
C LYS A 21 2.30 -0.94 1.49
N THR A 22 1.28 -1.09 2.31
CA THR A 22 0.46 0.03 2.83
C THR A 22 1.29 1.10 3.53
N HIS A 23 2.29 0.69 4.33
CA HIS A 23 3.18 1.63 5.00
C HIS A 23 3.96 2.50 4.00
N ALA A 24 4.61 1.86 3.03
CA ALA A 24 5.38 2.55 2.00
C ALA A 24 4.48 3.43 1.11
N LEU A 25 3.28 2.96 0.76
CA LEU A 25 2.33 3.72 -0.07
C LEU A 25 1.76 4.93 0.68
N LYS A 26 1.40 4.79 1.96
CA LYS A 26 0.96 5.91 2.80
C LYS A 26 2.06 6.95 2.98
N LYS A 27 3.31 6.50 3.14
CA LYS A 27 4.45 7.43 3.19
C LYS A 27 4.66 8.18 1.89
N TYR A 28 4.52 7.52 0.74
CA TYR A 28 4.57 8.18 -0.56
C TYR A 28 3.40 9.15 -0.78
N ALA A 29 2.23 8.83 -0.22
CA ALA A 29 1.03 9.66 -0.32
C ALA A 29 1.11 10.99 0.47
N GLU A 30 2.14 11.19 1.31
CA GLU A 30 2.44 12.49 1.93
C GLU A 30 2.98 13.50 0.91
N LEU A 31 3.42 13.05 -0.27
CA LEU A 31 3.91 13.92 -1.33
C LEU A 31 2.77 14.66 -2.03
N PRO A 32 3.03 15.85 -2.60
CA PRO A 32 2.02 16.61 -3.31
C PRO A 32 1.50 15.87 -4.55
N ARG A 33 0.24 16.10 -4.88
CA ARG A 33 -0.44 15.50 -6.05
C ARG A 33 -0.50 13.98 -6.01
N VAL A 34 -0.58 13.40 -4.82
CA VAL A 34 -0.80 11.95 -4.64
C VAL A 34 -2.13 11.74 -3.93
N ALA A 35 -3.03 11.01 -4.57
CA ALA A 35 -4.27 10.55 -3.99
C ALA A 35 -4.14 9.08 -3.59
N TYR A 36 -4.48 8.75 -2.34
CA TYR A 36 -4.40 7.40 -1.80
C TYR A 36 -5.79 6.89 -1.43
N ILE A 37 -6.14 5.73 -1.97
CA ILE A 37 -7.39 5.04 -1.72
C ILE A 37 -7.08 3.64 -1.19
N GLU A 38 -7.57 3.31 -0.01
CA GLU A 38 -7.54 1.96 0.54
C GLU A 38 -8.87 1.26 0.24
N CYS A 39 -8.82 0.15 -0.49
CA CYS A 39 -10.02 -0.55 -0.93
C CYS A 39 -10.55 -1.52 0.12
N ASP A 40 -11.84 -1.76 0.07
CA ASP A 40 -12.56 -2.68 0.91
C ASP A 40 -13.45 -3.61 0.08
N ASP A 41 -13.67 -4.84 0.55
CA ASP A 41 -14.52 -5.83 -0.12
C ASP A 41 -15.98 -5.38 -0.27
N THR A 42 -16.45 -4.50 0.62
CA THR A 42 -17.82 -3.98 0.62
C THR A 42 -18.03 -2.85 -0.38
N MET A 43 -16.96 -2.26 -0.92
CA MET A 43 -17.05 -1.14 -1.87
C MET A 43 -17.82 -1.54 -3.13
N ALA A 44 -18.91 -0.80 -3.41
CA ALA A 44 -19.56 -0.81 -4.72
C ALA A 44 -18.83 0.14 -5.70
N CYS A 45 -19.22 0.13 -6.98
CA CYS A 45 -18.64 1.03 -7.98
C CYS A 45 -18.80 2.51 -7.62
N ARG A 46 -19.91 2.86 -6.95
CA ARG A 46 -20.17 4.24 -6.53
C ARG A 46 -19.23 4.67 -5.41
N ASP A 47 -18.96 3.76 -4.47
CA ASP A 47 -18.09 4.03 -3.33
C ASP A 47 -16.64 4.22 -3.76
N LEU A 48 -16.17 3.41 -4.73
CA LEU A 48 -14.85 3.58 -5.34
C LEU A 48 -14.71 4.96 -6.00
N VAL A 49 -15.71 5.36 -6.81
CA VAL A 49 -15.69 6.67 -7.47
C VAL A 49 -15.69 7.80 -6.45
N GLU A 50 -16.49 7.67 -5.38
CA GLU A 50 -16.55 8.66 -4.30
C GLU A 50 -15.24 8.74 -3.51
N ALA A 51 -14.60 7.60 -3.24
CA ALA A 51 -13.30 7.57 -2.60
C ALA A 51 -12.24 8.29 -3.44
N ILE A 52 -12.25 8.09 -4.77
CA ILE A 52 -11.34 8.79 -5.69
C ILE A 52 -11.63 10.31 -5.66
N GLU A 53 -12.88 10.73 -5.79
CA GLU A 53 -13.27 12.15 -5.74
C GLU A 53 -12.80 12.81 -4.43
N ASN A 54 -13.01 12.15 -3.30
CA ASN A 54 -12.56 12.64 -2.00
C ASN A 54 -11.02 12.71 -1.94
N GLY A 55 -10.33 11.69 -2.45
CA GLY A 55 -8.86 11.61 -2.45
C GLY A 55 -8.19 12.71 -3.28
N ILE A 56 -8.82 13.17 -4.35
CA ILE A 56 -8.32 14.27 -5.18
C ILE A 56 -8.89 15.65 -4.78
N GLY A 57 -9.69 15.70 -3.70
CA GLY A 57 -10.22 16.96 -3.17
C GLY A 57 -11.38 17.56 -3.95
N LEU A 58 -12.11 16.78 -4.74
CA LEU A 58 -13.32 17.26 -5.41
C LEU A 58 -14.42 17.55 -4.37
N PRO A 59 -15.24 18.62 -4.58
CA PRO A 59 -16.30 18.97 -3.65
C PRO A 59 -17.31 17.84 -3.45
N LYS A 60 -17.67 17.58 -2.20
CA LYS A 60 -18.70 16.60 -1.83
C LYS A 60 -20.09 17.06 -2.26
N GLY A 61 -20.98 16.09 -2.49
CA GLY A 61 -22.41 16.38 -2.68
C GLY A 61 -22.85 16.62 -4.14
N TYR A 62 -21.94 16.53 -5.09
CA TYR A 62 -22.36 16.51 -6.49
C TYR A 62 -23.03 15.17 -6.79
N GLY A 63 -24.37 15.20 -6.94
CA GLY A 63 -25.15 14.09 -7.43
C GLY A 63 -24.72 13.69 -8.86
N GLY A 64 -25.30 12.62 -9.37
CA GLY A 64 -25.08 12.20 -10.74
C GLY A 64 -24.89 10.70 -10.87
N THR A 65 -24.81 10.27 -12.12
CA THR A 65 -24.52 8.90 -12.48
C THR A 65 -23.04 8.58 -12.26
N ILE A 66 -22.69 7.30 -12.14
CA ILE A 66 -21.29 6.87 -12.09
C ILE A 66 -20.51 7.41 -13.30
N TRP A 67 -21.12 7.40 -14.46
CA TRP A 67 -20.51 7.92 -15.69
C TRP A 67 -20.15 9.41 -15.60
N SER A 68 -21.06 10.25 -15.13
CA SER A 68 -20.81 11.69 -15.02
C SER A 68 -19.73 12.00 -13.96
N ARG A 69 -19.71 11.24 -12.86
CA ARG A 69 -18.69 11.36 -11.80
C ARG A 69 -17.32 10.94 -12.31
N VAL A 70 -17.21 9.82 -13.04
CA VAL A 70 -15.95 9.35 -13.66
C VAL A 70 -15.43 10.38 -14.67
N ASN A 71 -16.30 10.99 -15.49
CA ASN A 71 -15.86 12.04 -16.42
C ASN A 71 -15.31 13.27 -15.69
N ARG A 72 -15.91 13.67 -14.57
CA ARG A 72 -15.38 14.77 -13.75
C ARG A 72 -14.00 14.46 -13.16
N ILE A 73 -13.75 13.20 -12.75
CA ILE A 73 -12.42 12.75 -12.31
C ILE A 73 -11.42 12.86 -13.46
N ARG A 74 -11.80 12.44 -14.67
CA ARG A 74 -10.93 12.55 -15.88
C ARG A 74 -10.61 14.01 -16.22
N GLU A 75 -11.61 14.88 -16.22
CA GLU A 75 -11.43 16.32 -16.42
C GLU A 75 -10.47 16.91 -15.37
N PHE A 76 -10.63 16.53 -14.11
CA PHE A 76 -9.72 16.96 -13.06
C PHE A 76 -8.26 16.58 -13.37
N PHE A 77 -7.99 15.33 -13.72
CA PHE A 77 -6.64 14.87 -14.03
C PHE A 77 -6.08 15.48 -15.32
N ASN A 78 -6.92 15.75 -16.30
CA ASN A 78 -6.51 16.41 -17.55
C ASN A 78 -6.18 17.90 -17.35
N THR A 79 -6.74 18.54 -16.33
CA THR A 79 -6.47 19.95 -15.99
C THR A 79 -5.40 20.10 -14.91
N ASN A 80 -5.08 19.02 -14.17
CA ASN A 80 -4.12 19.03 -13.08
C ASN A 80 -3.05 17.93 -13.30
N GLU A 81 -2.06 18.24 -14.10
CA GLU A 81 -1.00 17.29 -14.47
C GLU A 81 -0.12 16.85 -13.27
N GLY A 82 0.52 15.70 -13.40
CA GLY A 82 1.49 15.17 -12.41
C GLY A 82 0.84 14.56 -11.18
N PHE A 83 -0.44 14.17 -11.26
CA PHE A 83 -1.10 13.40 -10.20
C PHE A 83 -0.76 11.92 -10.27
N LEU A 84 -0.66 11.31 -9.10
CA LEU A 84 -0.63 9.85 -8.90
C LEU A 84 -1.87 9.42 -8.12
N LEU A 85 -2.57 8.44 -8.64
CA LEU A 85 -3.65 7.75 -7.93
C LEU A 85 -3.14 6.39 -7.43
N ILE A 86 -3.08 6.21 -6.12
CA ILE A 86 -2.70 4.95 -5.47
C ILE A 86 -3.96 4.23 -5.02
N ILE A 87 -4.12 3.00 -5.49
CA ILE A 87 -5.22 2.09 -5.11
C ILE A 87 -4.61 0.92 -4.33
N ASP A 88 -4.68 0.97 -3.01
CA ASP A 88 -4.17 -0.09 -2.14
C ASP A 88 -5.26 -1.13 -1.85
N GLU A 89 -4.85 -2.37 -1.53
CA GLU A 89 -5.73 -3.53 -1.36
C GLU A 89 -6.63 -3.78 -2.60
N ALA A 90 -6.11 -3.51 -3.81
CA ALA A 90 -6.87 -3.55 -5.06
C ALA A 90 -7.42 -4.94 -5.42
N ASP A 91 -6.86 -6.01 -4.87
CA ASP A 91 -7.40 -7.37 -5.00
C ASP A 91 -8.82 -7.50 -4.41
N LYS A 92 -9.20 -6.65 -3.45
CA LYS A 92 -10.57 -6.55 -2.91
C LYS A 92 -11.58 -5.96 -3.91
N LEU A 93 -11.13 -5.24 -4.92
CA LEU A 93 -12.00 -4.74 -5.98
C LEU A 93 -12.40 -5.83 -6.98
N ILE A 94 -11.65 -6.93 -7.02
CA ILE A 94 -11.82 -7.97 -8.02
C ILE A 94 -12.86 -8.97 -7.52
N ASN A 95 -13.92 -9.11 -8.30
CA ASN A 95 -14.96 -10.09 -8.09
C ASN A 95 -15.04 -11.01 -9.31
N LYS A 96 -15.09 -12.32 -9.11
CA LYS A 96 -15.19 -13.33 -10.18
C LYS A 96 -16.40 -13.14 -11.10
N TYR A 97 -17.43 -12.44 -10.64
CA TYR A 97 -18.65 -12.20 -11.40
C TYR A 97 -18.69 -10.85 -12.12
N THR A 98 -17.81 -9.89 -11.74
CA THR A 98 -17.82 -8.56 -12.35
C THR A 98 -16.47 -7.88 -12.22
N GLN A 99 -16.04 -7.30 -13.33
CA GLN A 99 -14.78 -6.53 -13.42
C GLN A 99 -15.02 -5.01 -13.45
N LYS A 100 -16.28 -4.57 -13.20
CA LYS A 100 -16.70 -3.18 -13.40
C LYS A 100 -15.81 -2.15 -12.67
N LYS A 101 -15.36 -2.47 -11.45
CA LYS A 101 -14.51 -1.55 -10.68
C LYS A 101 -13.13 -1.38 -11.35
N MET A 102 -12.52 -2.46 -11.80
CA MET A 102 -11.25 -2.40 -12.52
C MET A 102 -11.38 -1.72 -13.89
N GLU A 103 -12.51 -1.91 -14.58
CA GLU A 103 -12.81 -1.21 -15.83
C GLU A 103 -13.01 0.31 -15.62
N ILE A 104 -13.55 0.74 -14.49
CA ILE A 104 -13.60 2.16 -14.11
C ILE A 104 -12.17 2.72 -13.98
N LEU A 105 -11.29 2.05 -13.24
CA LEU A 105 -9.90 2.48 -13.08
C LEU A 105 -9.17 2.52 -14.44
N ARG A 106 -9.37 1.48 -15.27
CA ARG A 106 -8.82 1.45 -16.63
C ARG A 106 -9.33 2.63 -17.46
N GLY A 107 -10.64 2.90 -17.41
CA GLY A 107 -11.24 3.99 -18.14
C GLY A 107 -10.78 5.38 -17.66
N ILE A 108 -10.42 5.55 -16.40
CA ILE A 108 -9.77 6.76 -15.88
C ILE A 108 -8.36 6.85 -16.46
N PHE A 109 -7.57 5.79 -16.38
CA PHE A 109 -6.22 5.74 -16.90
C PHE A 109 -6.17 6.02 -18.42
N ASP A 110 -7.00 5.33 -19.22
CA ASP A 110 -7.01 5.43 -20.68
C ASP A 110 -7.43 6.83 -21.21
N GLN A 111 -8.12 7.63 -20.41
CA GLN A 111 -8.76 8.88 -20.85
C GLN A 111 -8.38 10.11 -20.02
N SER A 112 -7.32 9.99 -19.22
CA SER A 112 -6.81 11.14 -18.46
C SER A 112 -5.31 11.08 -18.21
N ASN A 113 -4.72 12.23 -17.93
CA ASN A 113 -3.28 12.41 -17.68
C ASN A 113 -2.96 12.11 -16.20
N VAL A 114 -3.00 10.85 -15.79
CA VAL A 114 -2.76 10.42 -14.42
C VAL A 114 -1.88 9.17 -14.37
N GLY A 115 -0.91 9.16 -13.46
CA GLY A 115 -0.25 7.92 -13.09
C GLY A 115 -1.15 7.10 -12.15
N ILE A 116 -1.23 5.78 -12.33
CA ILE A 116 -1.96 4.91 -11.41
C ILE A 116 -1.03 3.83 -10.88
N VAL A 117 -1.06 3.63 -9.57
CA VAL A 117 -0.45 2.46 -8.92
C VAL A 117 -1.52 1.65 -8.25
N ILE A 118 -1.64 0.39 -8.62
CA ILE A 118 -2.47 -0.58 -7.90
C ILE A 118 -1.59 -1.49 -7.05
N ALA A 119 -1.98 -1.71 -5.81
CA ALA A 119 -1.24 -2.57 -4.89
C ALA A 119 -2.17 -3.61 -4.28
N GLY A 120 -1.66 -4.81 -4.03
CA GLY A 120 -2.44 -5.87 -3.44
C GLY A 120 -1.64 -7.13 -3.12
N GLU A 121 -2.33 -8.17 -2.73
CA GLU A 121 -1.76 -9.47 -2.46
C GLU A 121 -1.43 -10.24 -3.76
N PRO A 122 -0.68 -11.37 -3.69
CA PRO A 122 -0.33 -12.17 -4.87
C PRO A 122 -1.53 -12.61 -5.73
N ARG A 123 -2.71 -12.69 -5.14
CA ARG A 123 -3.97 -12.94 -5.86
C ARG A 123 -4.23 -11.89 -6.95
N LEU A 124 -3.89 -10.61 -6.70
CA LEU A 124 -4.04 -9.54 -7.69
C LEU A 124 -3.29 -9.87 -8.99
N GLU A 125 -2.04 -10.37 -8.89
CA GLU A 125 -1.25 -10.78 -10.05
C GLU A 125 -1.93 -11.92 -10.84
N THR A 126 -2.47 -12.91 -10.14
CA THR A 126 -3.16 -14.05 -10.75
C THR A 126 -4.41 -13.61 -11.51
N GLU A 127 -5.21 -12.75 -10.91
CA GLU A 127 -6.44 -12.23 -11.53
C GLU A 127 -6.14 -11.33 -12.74
N LEU A 128 -5.08 -10.52 -12.66
CA LEU A 128 -4.65 -9.69 -13.78
C LEU A 128 -4.20 -10.52 -14.98
N LYS A 129 -3.46 -11.60 -14.75
CA LYS A 129 -3.02 -12.51 -15.83
C LYS A 129 -4.18 -13.30 -16.44
N GLY A 130 -5.23 -13.57 -15.68
CA GLY A 130 -6.41 -14.30 -16.12
C GLY A 130 -7.49 -13.38 -16.67
N ASN A 131 -8.30 -12.86 -15.76
CA ASN A 131 -9.57 -12.21 -16.10
C ASN A 131 -9.43 -10.75 -16.54
N LEU A 132 -8.29 -10.09 -16.24
CA LEU A 132 -8.08 -8.66 -16.46
C LEU A 132 -6.96 -8.36 -17.47
N ALA A 133 -6.80 -9.22 -18.48
CA ALA A 133 -5.75 -9.08 -19.50
C ALA A 133 -5.73 -7.68 -20.16
N ARG A 134 -6.91 -7.08 -20.38
CA ARG A 134 -7.02 -5.73 -20.93
C ARG A 134 -6.41 -4.65 -20.03
N PHE A 135 -6.51 -4.83 -18.72
CA PHE A 135 -5.86 -3.95 -17.75
C PHE A 135 -4.37 -4.24 -17.68
N ALA A 136 -3.99 -5.53 -17.65
CA ALA A 136 -2.61 -5.97 -17.61
C ALA A 136 -1.77 -5.49 -18.80
N ASN A 137 -2.36 -5.43 -19.99
CA ASN A 137 -1.68 -4.96 -21.21
C ASN A 137 -1.30 -3.46 -21.19
N ARG A 138 -1.72 -2.71 -20.20
CA ARG A 138 -1.39 -1.28 -20.00
C ARG A 138 -0.33 -1.07 -18.94
N MET A 139 0.17 -2.17 -18.33
CA MET A 139 1.15 -2.08 -17.26
C MET A 139 2.52 -1.69 -17.78
N ASP A 140 3.02 -0.58 -17.29
CA ASP A 140 4.37 -0.10 -17.57
C ASP A 140 5.36 -0.58 -16.51
N PHE A 141 4.91 -0.71 -15.26
CA PHE A 141 5.76 -1.01 -14.11
C PHE A 141 5.19 -2.15 -13.26
N TYR A 142 6.01 -3.15 -12.99
CA TYR A 142 5.68 -4.24 -12.09
C TYR A 142 6.72 -4.36 -10.98
N TYR A 143 6.28 -4.42 -9.74
CA TYR A 143 7.15 -4.62 -8.60
C TYR A 143 6.58 -5.66 -7.64
N LYS A 144 7.37 -6.69 -7.34
CA LYS A 144 7.04 -7.74 -6.38
C LYS A 144 7.92 -7.61 -5.15
N LEU A 145 7.30 -7.38 -4.00
CA LEU A 145 8.01 -7.37 -2.72
C LEU A 145 8.52 -8.78 -2.39
N LYS A 146 9.76 -8.84 -1.96
CA LYS A 146 10.43 -10.12 -1.62
C LYS A 146 10.52 -10.37 -0.11
N GLY A 147 10.03 -9.46 0.73
CA GLY A 147 10.26 -9.43 2.16
C GLY A 147 11.40 -8.47 2.51
N LEU A 148 11.71 -8.34 3.81
CA LEU A 148 12.77 -7.47 4.29
C LEU A 148 14.15 -8.14 4.16
N SER A 149 15.14 -7.37 3.76
CA SER A 149 16.55 -7.70 3.89
C SER A 149 17.08 -7.31 5.28
N LYS A 150 18.23 -7.85 5.66
CA LYS A 150 18.92 -7.48 6.90
C LYS A 150 19.20 -5.98 6.98
N ASN A 151 19.65 -5.38 5.88
CA ASN A 151 19.99 -3.95 5.86
C ASN A 151 18.74 -3.07 6.06
N GLU A 152 17.62 -3.40 5.42
CA GLU A 152 16.37 -2.67 5.62
C GLU A 152 15.85 -2.75 7.06
N VAL A 153 16.10 -3.85 7.78
CA VAL A 153 15.78 -3.95 9.21
C VAL A 153 16.68 -3.05 10.04
N VAL A 154 17.97 -3.02 9.74
CA VAL A 154 18.95 -2.14 10.42
C VAL A 154 18.58 -0.67 10.17
N ASP A 155 18.32 -0.29 8.94
CA ASP A 155 17.90 1.07 8.57
C ASP A 155 16.59 1.48 9.26
N TYR A 156 15.62 0.55 9.38
CA TYR A 156 14.37 0.81 10.08
C TYR A 156 14.53 1.03 11.58
N LEU A 157 15.55 0.41 12.16
CA LEU A 157 15.89 0.55 13.59
C LEU A 157 16.92 1.67 13.85
N GLU A 158 17.30 2.42 12.81
CA GLU A 158 18.19 3.56 12.96
C GLU A 158 17.59 4.61 13.91
N GLY A 159 18.42 5.13 14.80
CA GLY A 159 17.99 6.08 15.83
C GLY A 159 17.57 5.44 17.17
N TYR A 160 17.49 4.12 17.26
CA TYR A 160 17.30 3.40 18.52
C TYR A 160 18.61 2.79 19.03
N GLU A 161 18.84 2.86 20.34
CA GLU A 161 19.94 2.12 20.98
C GLU A 161 19.57 0.65 21.12
N VAL A 162 20.09 -0.21 20.22
CA VAL A 162 19.76 -1.64 20.20
C VAL A 162 21.00 -2.47 20.50
N ASP A 163 20.91 -3.39 21.44
CA ASP A 163 21.98 -4.38 21.72
C ASP A 163 22.16 -5.30 20.51
N GLU A 164 23.38 -5.80 20.32
CA GLU A 164 23.72 -6.70 19.22
C GLU A 164 22.83 -7.96 19.20
N ALA A 165 22.61 -8.57 20.38
CA ALA A 165 21.73 -9.73 20.52
C ALA A 165 20.26 -9.41 20.16
N ALA A 166 19.76 -8.25 20.61
CA ALA A 166 18.43 -7.78 20.31
C ALA A 166 18.26 -7.48 18.79
N MET A 167 19.27 -6.85 18.20
CA MET A 167 19.31 -6.59 16.75
C MET A 167 19.28 -7.90 15.95
N GLY A 168 20.10 -8.88 16.33
CA GLY A 168 20.12 -10.20 15.70
C GLY A 168 18.76 -10.89 15.75
N GLU A 169 18.08 -10.85 16.90
CA GLU A 169 16.74 -11.43 17.06
C GLU A 169 15.68 -10.69 16.20
N MET A 170 15.69 -9.37 16.19
CA MET A 170 14.73 -8.59 15.39
C MET A 170 14.94 -8.84 13.88
N ILE A 171 16.20 -8.93 13.42
CA ILE A 171 16.54 -9.30 12.05
C ILE A 171 16.01 -10.71 11.75
N SER A 172 16.33 -11.69 12.60
CA SER A 172 15.90 -13.09 12.40
C SER A 172 14.39 -13.21 12.25
N ARG A 173 13.62 -12.52 13.09
CA ARG A 173 12.15 -12.51 13.02
C ARG A 173 11.62 -11.82 11.77
N ALA A 174 12.18 -10.67 11.42
CA ALA A 174 11.70 -9.89 10.28
C ALA A 174 12.00 -10.55 8.93
N THR A 175 13.16 -11.24 8.82
CA THR A 175 13.63 -11.84 7.57
C THR A 175 13.30 -13.32 7.42
N ASN A 176 12.67 -13.95 8.41
CA ASN A 176 12.24 -15.34 8.34
C ASN A 176 11.36 -15.59 7.11
N THR A 177 11.71 -16.55 6.28
CA THR A 177 11.04 -16.82 4.99
C THR A 177 9.60 -17.32 5.14
N GLN A 178 9.25 -17.91 6.28
CA GLN A 178 7.90 -18.46 6.52
C GLN A 178 6.97 -17.44 7.19
N SER A 179 7.44 -16.82 8.28
CA SER A 179 6.61 -15.96 9.14
C SER A 179 7.11 -14.51 9.25
N GLY A 180 8.33 -14.23 8.81
CA GLY A 180 8.94 -12.91 8.89
C GLY A 180 8.27 -11.92 7.95
N CYS A 181 7.99 -10.73 8.47
CA CYS A 181 7.43 -9.64 7.69
C CYS A 181 7.60 -8.30 8.41
N PHE A 182 7.46 -7.22 7.67
CA PHE A 182 7.51 -5.87 8.23
C PHE A 182 6.50 -5.65 9.37
N ARG A 183 5.30 -6.18 9.25
CA ARG A 183 4.27 -6.09 10.31
C ARG A 183 4.74 -6.71 11.64
N LEU A 184 5.45 -7.83 11.58
CA LEU A 184 5.99 -8.48 12.78
C LEU A 184 7.08 -7.62 13.42
N LEU A 185 7.99 -7.07 12.62
CA LEU A 185 9.02 -6.15 13.08
C LEU A 185 8.42 -4.90 13.73
N ASP A 186 7.51 -4.22 13.04
CA ASP A 186 6.85 -3.00 13.52
C ASP A 186 6.07 -3.23 14.82
N ARG A 187 5.28 -4.31 14.90
CA ARG A 187 4.56 -4.67 16.13
C ARG A 187 5.51 -5.01 17.29
N THR A 188 6.61 -5.69 17.00
CA THR A 188 7.64 -5.99 18.01
C THR A 188 8.23 -4.68 18.52
N LEU A 189 8.65 -3.79 17.66
CA LEU A 189 9.21 -2.49 18.01
C LEU A 189 8.20 -1.66 18.83
N ASN A 190 6.96 -1.57 18.42
CA ASN A 190 5.93 -0.82 19.14
C ASN A 190 5.72 -1.35 20.58
N ASN A 191 5.73 -2.67 20.76
CA ASN A 191 5.65 -3.26 22.10
C ASN A 191 6.93 -3.02 22.91
N VAL A 192 8.09 -3.13 22.31
CA VAL A 192 9.38 -2.78 22.93
C VAL A 192 9.36 -1.34 23.44
N LEU A 193 8.94 -0.38 22.60
CA LEU A 193 8.87 1.04 22.99
C LEU A 193 7.90 1.29 24.16
N ARG A 194 6.78 0.56 24.22
CA ARG A 194 5.85 0.61 25.35
C ARG A 194 6.50 0.13 26.64
N ILE A 195 7.23 -1.01 26.59
CA ILE A 195 7.93 -1.57 27.75
C ILE A 195 9.03 -0.61 28.23
N LEU A 196 9.83 -0.07 27.32
CA LEU A 196 10.86 0.92 27.62
C LEU A 196 10.28 2.12 28.37
N LYS A 197 9.18 2.67 27.81
CA LYS A 197 8.47 3.80 28.47
C LYS A 197 7.98 3.47 29.87
N GLN A 198 7.46 2.26 30.07
CA GLN A 198 6.97 1.82 31.40
C GLN A 198 8.11 1.64 32.41
N LYS A 199 9.29 1.20 31.95
CA LYS A 199 10.47 0.95 32.83
C LYS A 199 11.38 2.17 32.98
N GLY A 200 11.17 3.25 32.22
CA GLY A 200 12.07 4.40 32.17
C GLY A 200 13.42 4.08 31.53
N GLU A 201 13.48 3.05 30.69
CA GLU A 201 14.68 2.62 29.98
C GLU A 201 14.69 3.17 28.55
N THR A 202 15.89 3.33 27.95
CA THR A 202 16.07 3.84 26.58
C THR A 202 16.65 2.80 25.62
N ARG A 203 17.35 1.79 26.19
CA ARG A 203 18.09 0.79 25.43
C ARG A 203 17.28 -0.48 25.19
N ILE A 204 17.22 -0.91 23.94
CA ILE A 204 16.54 -2.14 23.51
C ILE A 204 17.47 -3.33 23.77
N THR A 205 17.14 -4.15 24.75
CA THR A 205 17.88 -5.37 25.09
C THR A 205 17.13 -6.63 24.67
N MET A 206 17.84 -7.74 24.55
CA MET A 206 17.24 -9.05 24.23
C MET A 206 16.11 -9.42 25.21
N LYS A 207 16.26 -9.06 26.50
CA LYS A 207 15.21 -9.28 27.53
C LYS A 207 13.92 -8.55 27.19
N ILE A 208 14.01 -7.29 26.78
CA ILE A 208 12.86 -6.46 26.41
C ILE A 208 12.20 -6.99 25.12
N VAL A 209 13.01 -7.38 24.12
CA VAL A 209 12.49 -8.00 22.88
C VAL A 209 11.74 -9.30 23.19
N SER A 210 12.25 -10.13 24.09
CA SER A 210 11.58 -11.36 24.51
C SER A 210 10.27 -11.08 25.26
N GLU A 211 10.26 -10.10 26.16
CA GLU A 211 9.06 -9.65 26.87
C GLU A 211 7.99 -9.10 25.91
N ALA A 212 8.40 -8.27 24.97
CA ALA A 212 7.53 -7.75 23.91
C ALA A 212 6.92 -8.85 23.05
N SER A 213 7.69 -9.91 22.79
CA SER A 213 7.25 -11.06 22.00
C SER A 213 6.17 -11.88 22.72
N ASN A 214 6.30 -12.04 24.03
CA ASN A 214 5.31 -12.76 24.86
C ASN A 214 3.95 -12.04 24.88
N MET A 215 3.90 -10.76 24.53
CA MET A 215 2.65 -9.99 24.37
C MET A 215 1.96 -10.20 23.03
N MET A 216 2.59 -10.94 22.13
CA MET A 216 2.06 -11.17 20.78
C MET A 216 1.66 -12.63 20.61
N MET A 217 0.52 -12.84 19.95
CA MET A 217 0.16 -14.14 19.42
C MET A 217 0.94 -14.34 18.12
N LEU A 218 1.92 -15.23 18.14
CA LEU A 218 2.78 -15.56 17.01
C LEU A 218 2.32 -16.87 16.37
#